data_8cfd145896163a9c2d020a677a5cdfb4
#
_entry.id   8cfd145896163a9c2d020a677a5cdfb4
#
_cell.length_a   1.000
_cell.length_b   1.000
_cell.length_c   1.000
_cell.angle_alpha   90.00
_cell.angle_beta   90.00
_cell.angle_gamma   90.00
#
_symmetry.space_group_name_H-M   'P 1'
#
loop_
_entity.id
_entity.type
_entity.pdbx_description
1 polymer ?
#
loop_
_entity_poly.entity_id
_entity_poly.type
_entity_poly.pdbx_seq_one_letter_code
_entity_poly.pdbx_strand_id
1 'polypeptide(L)'
;MSRAALSQSSPFTAMEHHLTVEETILFPAFEQKTGMTGGPTMIMREEHKQMRDLFLQLQFALDGKAGGEFLDTTETLLMLMQQHNMKEEGILYPMSDQHLGGEAQQVLTRMQKA
;
A
#
# COMPACT_ATOMS: atom_id res chain seq x y z
N MET A 1 0.79 13.72 8.59
CA MET A 1 0.78 12.70 7.53
C MET A 1 1.96 11.76 7.75
N SER A 2 1.72 10.46 7.58
CA SER A 2 2.77 9.46 7.75
C SER A 2 4.00 9.72 6.87
N ARG A 3 3.78 10.30 5.69
CA ARG A 3 4.84 10.62 4.74
C ARG A 3 5.88 11.58 5.30
N ALA A 4 5.46 12.48 6.18
CA ALA A 4 6.37 13.43 6.81
C ALA A 4 7.28 12.77 7.85
N ALA A 5 6.90 11.58 8.35
CA ALA A 5 7.69 10.86 9.33
C ALA A 5 8.83 10.05 8.73
N LEU A 6 8.86 9.88 7.40
CA LEU A 6 9.89 9.15 6.69
C LEU A 6 10.76 10.13 5.89
N SER A 7 12.07 10.03 6.07
CA SER A 7 12.99 10.88 5.32
C SER A 7 13.10 10.43 3.86
N GLN A 8 13.60 11.31 2.99
CA GLN A 8 13.81 10.98 1.58
C GLN A 8 14.80 9.85 1.38
N SER A 9 15.70 9.64 2.34
CA SER A 9 16.69 8.58 2.31
C SER A 9 16.22 7.29 2.99
N SER A 10 14.97 7.26 3.51
CA SER A 10 14.42 6.07 4.15
C SER A 10 14.30 4.93 3.15
N PRO A 11 14.64 3.67 3.54
CA PRO A 11 14.43 2.53 2.67
C PRO A 11 12.95 2.27 2.36
N PHE A 12 12.05 2.90 3.10
CA PHE A 12 10.61 2.73 2.92
C PHE A 12 9.96 3.80 2.05
N THR A 13 10.73 4.76 1.54
CA THR A 13 10.20 5.86 0.74
C THR A 13 9.52 5.35 -0.54
N ALA A 14 10.14 4.40 -1.24
CA ALA A 14 9.58 3.83 -2.46
C ALA A 14 8.29 3.06 -2.17
N MET A 15 8.25 2.31 -1.07
CA MET A 15 7.06 1.57 -0.66
C MET A 15 5.93 2.53 -0.26
N GLU A 16 6.25 3.58 0.50
CA GLU A 16 5.29 4.61 0.86
C GLU A 16 4.69 5.28 -0.38
N HIS A 17 5.54 5.58 -1.36
CA HIS A 17 5.08 6.15 -2.63
C HIS A 17 4.12 5.21 -3.35
N HIS A 18 4.44 3.92 -3.40
CA HIS A 18 3.57 2.91 -4.03
C HIS A 18 2.20 2.87 -3.36
N LEU A 19 2.16 2.85 -2.02
CA LEU A 19 0.90 2.84 -1.28
C LEU A 19 0.09 4.12 -1.58
N THR A 20 0.75 5.26 -1.62
CA THR A 20 0.11 6.55 -1.90
C THR A 20 -0.48 6.57 -3.32
N VAL A 21 0.24 6.06 -4.30
CA VAL A 21 -0.25 6.00 -5.69
C VAL A 21 -1.52 5.16 -5.77
N GLU A 22 -1.56 4.02 -5.11
CA GLU A 22 -2.78 3.20 -5.08
C GLU A 22 -3.94 3.93 -4.43
N GLU A 23 -3.69 4.59 -3.30
CA GLU A 23 -4.73 5.28 -2.53
C GLU A 23 -5.28 6.51 -3.22
N THR A 24 -4.48 7.18 -4.03
CA THR A 24 -4.89 8.43 -4.68
C THR A 24 -5.38 8.25 -6.10
N ILE A 25 -5.05 7.14 -6.75
CA ILE A 25 -5.39 6.91 -8.16
C ILE A 25 -6.22 5.64 -8.32
N LEU A 26 -5.69 4.48 -7.94
CA LEU A 26 -6.37 3.20 -8.20
C LEU A 26 -7.64 3.04 -7.37
N PHE A 27 -7.55 3.22 -6.05
CA PHE A 27 -8.69 2.99 -5.16
C PHE A 27 -9.84 3.95 -5.46
N PRO A 28 -9.59 5.26 -5.64
CA PRO A 28 -10.69 6.17 -6.00
C PRO A 28 -11.33 5.82 -7.34
N ALA A 29 -10.54 5.43 -8.34
CA ALA A 29 -11.08 5.04 -9.64
C ALA A 29 -11.99 3.82 -9.51
N PHE A 30 -11.56 2.81 -8.76
CA PHE A 30 -12.36 1.60 -8.50
C PHE A 30 -13.63 1.95 -7.73
N GLU A 31 -13.50 2.73 -6.65
CA GLU A 31 -14.64 3.10 -5.80
C GLU A 31 -15.68 3.91 -6.57
N GLN A 32 -15.23 4.83 -7.39
CA GLN A 32 -16.11 5.66 -8.21
C GLN A 32 -16.85 4.83 -9.25
N LYS A 33 -16.15 3.90 -9.88
CA LYS A 33 -16.74 3.06 -10.95
C LYS A 33 -17.71 2.03 -10.41
N THR A 34 -17.41 1.44 -9.27
CA THR A 34 -18.21 0.36 -8.68
C THR A 34 -19.21 0.82 -7.64
N GLY A 35 -19.00 1.99 -7.04
CA GLY A 35 -19.77 2.43 -5.89
C GLY A 35 -19.39 1.69 -4.59
N MET A 36 -18.39 0.82 -4.64
CA MET A 36 -17.99 0.02 -3.47
C MET A 36 -16.92 0.73 -2.66
N THR A 37 -17.34 1.42 -1.59
CA THR A 37 -16.42 2.08 -0.67
C THR A 37 -16.12 1.25 0.57
N GLY A 38 -16.93 0.23 0.85
CA GLY A 38 -16.73 -0.69 1.97
C GLY A 38 -16.23 -2.06 1.54
N GLY A 39 -15.77 -2.21 0.29
CA GLY A 39 -15.33 -3.49 -0.27
C GLY A 39 -13.81 -3.67 -0.23
N PRO A 40 -13.23 -4.21 -1.34
CA PRO A 40 -11.81 -4.56 -1.36
C PRO A 40 -10.88 -3.40 -1.08
N THR A 41 -11.22 -2.18 -1.56
CA THR A 41 -10.36 -1.02 -1.35
C THR A 41 -10.31 -0.59 0.10
N MET A 42 -11.41 -0.77 0.85
CA MET A 42 -11.41 -0.47 2.28
C MET A 42 -10.43 -1.38 3.02
N ILE A 43 -10.42 -2.67 2.70
CA ILE A 43 -9.49 -3.63 3.28
C ILE A 43 -8.05 -3.24 2.94
N MET A 44 -7.79 -2.88 1.69
CA MET A 44 -6.46 -2.46 1.24
C MET A 44 -6.00 -1.20 1.98
N ARG A 45 -6.88 -0.22 2.16
CA ARG A 45 -6.55 1.00 2.89
C ARG A 45 -6.18 0.71 4.34
N GLU A 46 -6.90 -0.20 5.00
CA GLU A 46 -6.58 -0.61 6.37
C GLU A 46 -5.24 -1.31 6.44
N GLU A 47 -4.96 -2.19 5.49
CA GLU A 47 -3.66 -2.89 5.43
C GLU A 47 -2.53 -1.91 5.17
N HIS A 48 -2.75 -0.88 4.35
CA HIS A 48 -1.77 0.18 4.14
C HIS A 48 -1.43 0.93 5.44
N LYS A 49 -2.44 1.20 6.27
CA LYS A 49 -2.20 1.82 7.58
C LYS A 49 -1.32 0.95 8.46
N GLN A 50 -1.60 -0.35 8.50
CA GLN A 50 -0.79 -1.29 9.26
C GLN A 50 0.63 -1.35 8.75
N MET A 51 0.82 -1.35 7.43
CA MET A 51 2.15 -1.31 6.82
C MET A 51 2.92 -0.05 7.20
N ARG A 52 2.25 1.11 7.16
CA ARG A 52 2.89 2.38 7.52
C ARG A 52 3.33 2.40 8.97
N ASP A 53 2.50 1.86 9.87
CA ASP A 53 2.87 1.74 11.28
C ASP A 53 4.10 0.87 11.44
N LEU A 54 4.17 -0.25 10.70
CA LEU A 54 5.33 -1.14 10.74
C LEU A 54 6.58 -0.49 10.14
N PHE A 55 6.43 0.30 9.07
CA PHE A 55 7.56 1.05 8.51
C PHE A 55 8.14 2.00 9.56
N LEU A 56 7.28 2.70 10.30
CA LEU A 56 7.73 3.62 11.34
C LEU A 56 8.41 2.88 12.49
N GLN A 57 7.87 1.73 12.90
CA GLN A 57 8.49 0.90 13.92
C GLN A 57 9.88 0.41 13.48
N LEU A 58 10.00 0.00 12.22
CA LEU A 58 11.28 -0.45 11.66
C LEU A 58 12.28 0.70 11.62
N GLN A 59 11.85 1.88 11.18
CA GLN A 59 12.73 3.05 11.16
C GLN A 59 13.21 3.40 12.56
N PHE A 60 12.31 3.36 13.52
CA PHE A 60 12.64 3.62 14.93
C PHE A 60 13.65 2.59 15.47
N ALA A 61 13.45 1.33 15.16
CA ALA A 61 14.34 0.25 15.58
C ALA A 61 15.72 0.37 14.95
N LEU A 62 15.78 0.79 13.68
CA LEU A 62 17.04 1.04 12.99
C LEU A 62 17.81 2.19 13.65
N ASP A 63 17.10 3.30 13.93
CA ASP A 63 17.70 4.47 14.55
C ASP A 63 18.22 4.17 15.96
N GLY A 64 17.48 3.35 16.72
CA GLY A 64 17.83 2.94 18.07
C GLY A 64 18.71 1.70 18.15
N LYS A 65 19.02 1.08 17.02
CA LYS A 65 19.80 -0.17 16.93
C LYS A 65 19.21 -1.31 17.77
N ALA A 66 17.87 -1.39 17.80
CA ALA A 66 17.14 -2.42 18.52
C ALA A 66 16.98 -3.68 17.66
N GLY A 67 18.03 -4.53 17.60
CA GLY A 67 18.10 -5.64 16.66
C GLY A 67 17.01 -6.69 16.80
N GLY A 68 16.66 -7.06 18.04
CA GLY A 68 15.61 -8.06 18.26
C GLY A 68 14.24 -7.57 17.84
N GLU A 69 13.90 -6.35 18.21
CA GLU A 69 12.65 -5.71 17.81
C GLU A 69 12.59 -5.53 16.31
N PHE A 70 13.71 -5.17 15.68
CA PHE A 70 13.80 -5.03 14.24
C PHE A 70 13.45 -6.34 13.52
N LEU A 71 14.00 -7.47 13.99
CA LEU A 71 13.72 -8.77 13.37
C LEU A 71 12.24 -9.16 13.49
N ASP A 72 11.67 -8.99 14.68
CA ASP A 72 10.27 -9.34 14.93
C ASP A 72 9.34 -8.50 14.07
N THR A 73 9.60 -7.20 13.99
CA THR A 73 8.80 -6.28 13.20
C THR A 73 8.94 -6.59 11.70
N THR A 74 10.14 -6.94 11.25
CA THR A 74 10.39 -7.31 9.85
C THR A 74 9.58 -8.55 9.46
N GLU A 75 9.56 -9.57 10.32
CA GLU A 75 8.79 -10.79 10.06
C GLU A 75 7.30 -10.49 9.95
N THR A 76 6.78 -9.67 10.86
CA THR A 76 5.38 -9.26 10.83
C THR A 76 5.05 -8.51 9.54
N LEU A 77 5.90 -7.59 9.14
CA LEU A 77 5.72 -6.82 7.90
C LEU A 77 5.73 -7.71 6.67
N LEU A 78 6.67 -8.67 6.60
CA LEU A 78 6.74 -9.58 5.47
C LEU A 78 5.48 -10.41 5.33
N MET A 79 4.95 -10.92 6.44
CA MET A 79 3.71 -11.69 6.44
C MET A 79 2.54 -10.83 5.95
N LEU A 80 2.44 -9.62 6.46
CA LEU A 80 1.38 -8.69 6.08
C LEU A 80 1.46 -8.36 4.59
N MET A 81 2.65 -8.08 4.09
CA MET A 81 2.87 -7.76 2.68
C MET A 81 2.53 -8.93 1.77
N GLN A 82 2.90 -10.14 2.15
CA GLN A 82 2.57 -11.34 1.36
C GLN A 82 1.05 -11.52 1.25
N GLN A 83 0.35 -11.41 2.38
CA GLN A 83 -1.12 -11.50 2.39
C GLN A 83 -1.76 -10.38 1.58
N HIS A 84 -1.24 -9.17 1.72
CA HIS A 84 -1.72 -8.01 0.97
C HIS A 84 -1.54 -8.20 -0.53
N ASN A 85 -0.36 -8.64 -0.96
CA ASN A 85 -0.07 -8.86 -2.37
C ASN A 85 -0.96 -9.95 -2.96
N MET A 86 -1.22 -11.02 -2.21
CA MET A 86 -2.13 -12.08 -2.65
C MET A 86 -3.54 -11.54 -2.88
N LYS A 87 -4.02 -10.65 -2.02
CA LYS A 87 -5.34 -10.03 -2.19
C LYS A 87 -5.38 -9.09 -3.38
N GLU A 88 -4.32 -8.32 -3.59
CA GLU A 88 -4.24 -7.44 -4.75
C GLU A 88 -4.26 -8.23 -6.04
N GLU A 89 -3.39 -9.22 -6.16
CA GLU A 89 -3.26 -10.02 -7.37
C GLU A 89 -4.46 -10.93 -7.61
N GLY A 90 -5.04 -11.48 -6.55
CA GLY A 90 -6.12 -12.46 -6.66
C GLY A 90 -7.52 -11.84 -6.68
N ILE A 91 -7.69 -10.64 -6.15
CA ILE A 91 -9.01 -10.04 -5.99
C ILE A 91 -9.06 -8.64 -6.58
N LEU A 92 -8.24 -7.72 -6.05
CA LEU A 92 -8.39 -6.30 -6.39
C LEU A 92 -8.06 -6.01 -7.85
N TYR A 93 -6.93 -6.50 -8.34
CA TYR A 93 -6.53 -6.22 -9.72
C TYR A 93 -7.48 -6.85 -10.75
N PRO A 94 -7.89 -8.13 -10.59
CA PRO A 94 -8.90 -8.69 -11.49
C PRO A 94 -10.23 -7.96 -11.45
N MET A 95 -10.69 -7.55 -10.27
CA MET A 95 -11.92 -6.77 -10.15
C MET A 95 -11.77 -5.40 -10.79
N SER A 96 -10.60 -4.78 -10.62
CA SER A 96 -10.33 -3.48 -11.24
C SER A 96 -10.35 -3.58 -12.75
N ASP A 97 -9.71 -4.59 -13.34
CA ASP A 97 -9.75 -4.83 -14.78
C ASP A 97 -11.18 -5.01 -15.28
N GLN A 98 -11.96 -5.79 -14.55
CA GLN A 98 -13.34 -6.08 -14.93
C GLN A 98 -14.22 -4.82 -14.90
N HIS A 99 -14.11 -4.04 -13.83
CA HIS A 99 -14.99 -2.90 -13.60
C HIS A 99 -14.52 -1.63 -14.30
N LEU A 100 -13.22 -1.41 -14.44
CA LEU A 100 -12.68 -0.24 -15.12
C LEU A 100 -12.73 -0.41 -16.64
N GLY A 101 -12.63 -1.65 -17.13
CA GLY A 101 -12.74 -1.92 -18.57
C GLY A 101 -11.77 -1.09 -19.38
N GLY A 102 -12.29 -0.26 -20.30
CA GLY A 102 -11.48 0.60 -21.14
C GLY A 102 -10.74 1.72 -20.41
N GLU A 103 -11.10 1.99 -19.15
CA GLU A 103 -10.43 3.01 -18.34
C GLU A 103 -9.19 2.45 -17.61
N ALA A 104 -9.02 1.12 -17.59
CA ALA A 104 -7.92 0.48 -16.84
C ALA A 104 -6.57 0.99 -17.30
N GLN A 105 -6.37 1.14 -18.60
CA GLN A 105 -5.11 1.63 -19.16
C GLN A 105 -4.83 3.07 -18.74
N GLN A 106 -5.85 3.91 -18.69
CA GLN A 106 -5.71 5.30 -18.25
C GLN A 106 -5.30 5.38 -16.79
N VAL A 107 -5.93 4.56 -15.95
CA VAL A 107 -5.59 4.49 -14.52
C VAL A 107 -4.15 4.03 -14.34
N LEU A 108 -3.74 2.98 -15.04
CA LEU A 108 -2.39 2.47 -14.98
C LEU A 108 -1.37 3.54 -15.39
N THR A 109 -1.66 4.26 -16.47
CA THR A 109 -0.79 5.34 -16.95
C THR A 109 -0.63 6.44 -15.90
N ARG A 110 -1.74 6.83 -15.27
CA ARG A 110 -1.70 7.84 -14.20
C ARG A 110 -0.85 7.36 -13.01
N MET A 111 -0.97 6.09 -12.65
CA MET A 111 -0.18 5.51 -11.56
C MET A 111 1.32 5.53 -11.89
N GLN A 112 1.68 5.22 -13.12
CA GLN A 112 3.07 5.20 -13.56
C GLN A 112 3.70 6.60 -13.57
N LYS A 113 2.90 7.62 -13.83
CA LYS A 113 3.37 9.01 -13.88
C LYS A 113 3.37 9.71 -12.53
N ALA A 114 2.74 9.14 -11.55
CA ALA A 114 2.59 9.76 -10.23
C ALA A 114 3.89 9.86 -9.42
#